data_cc5de09897dc11d5c0fe4ada1ad0fe8e
#
_entry.id   cc5de09897dc11d5c0fe4ada1ad0fe8e
#
_cell.length_a   1.000
_cell.length_b   1.000
_cell.length_c   1.000
_cell.angle_alpha   90.00
_cell.angle_beta   90.00
_cell.angle_gamma   90.00
#
_symmetry.space_group_name_H-M   'P 1'
#
loop_
_entity.id
_entity.type
_entity.pdbx_description
1 polymer ?
#
loop_
_entity_poly.entity_id
_entity_poly.type
_entity_poly.pdbx_seq_one_letter_code
_entity_poly.pdbx_strand_id
1 'polypeptide(L)'
;MAKQEVTYDSIIKDINSRQFAPVYYLMGEEPYYIDRLSDYIAENVLTEEERGFNQMVIYGQDTDIGSIVAAAKRYPMMAEHQVIIVKEAQTLRNMDELVYYLQKPQPTTVLVFCHKYGTLDRRKKVAVEIEKTGCLYESKKLKDSMLPTFISNYVRAKGTSIDVKAANMMVESIGADLSRLTSELDKLIIAKPQGDSPITPELVEDCVGISKDYNVFELKNALMVKDVVKANTIAKYMEDNKKTFAMPMVLSMLFNFYANLMMAYYAPDKSDNGIAAYLDLRSPWQAKEYQTAMPYYNAWKVMYIISDIRKYDALSKGYGANATEKGLLRELIYHILH
;
A
#
# COMPACT_ATOMS: atom_id res chain seq x y z
N MET A 1 1.83 25.07 -22.63
CA MET A 1 2.63 24.73 -21.45
C MET A 1 2.16 23.38 -20.95
N ALA A 2 3.04 22.40 -20.75
CA ALA A 2 2.67 21.12 -20.15
C ALA A 2 2.11 21.40 -18.75
N LYS A 3 0.89 20.91 -18.48
CA LYS A 3 0.26 21.03 -17.16
C LYS A 3 1.14 20.28 -16.17
N GLN A 4 1.61 20.94 -15.14
CA GLN A 4 2.43 20.32 -14.09
C GLN A 4 1.57 19.22 -13.42
N GLU A 5 2.07 18.01 -13.36
CA GLU A 5 1.34 16.90 -12.74
C GLU A 5 1.16 17.21 -11.25
N VAL A 6 -0.08 17.15 -10.79
CA VAL A 6 -0.42 17.38 -9.38
C VAL A 6 0.04 16.17 -8.59
N THR A 7 0.97 16.39 -7.67
CA THR A 7 1.53 15.35 -6.79
C THR A 7 1.14 15.59 -5.34
N TYR A 8 1.23 14.53 -4.51
CA TYR A 8 1.02 14.64 -3.07
C TYR A 8 1.87 15.75 -2.45
N ASP A 9 3.17 15.75 -2.74
CA ASP A 9 4.12 16.72 -2.19
C ASP A 9 3.85 18.17 -2.67
N SER A 10 3.37 18.34 -3.93
CA SER A 10 3.01 19.67 -4.42
C SER A 10 1.82 20.25 -3.66
N ILE A 11 0.81 19.43 -3.34
CA ILE A 11 -0.34 19.86 -2.56
C ILE A 11 0.07 20.27 -1.13
N ILE A 12 0.89 19.44 -0.48
CA ILE A 12 1.43 19.75 0.87
C ILE A 12 2.21 21.08 0.85
N LYS A 13 3.05 21.27 -0.16
CA LYS A 13 3.84 22.51 -0.32
C LYS A 13 2.94 23.74 -0.48
N ASP A 14 1.91 23.66 -1.30
CA ASP A 14 0.97 24.77 -1.55
C ASP A 14 0.20 25.13 -0.27
N ILE A 15 -0.27 24.11 0.48
CA ILE A 15 -0.96 24.32 1.76
C ILE A 15 -0.02 24.99 2.77
N ASN A 16 1.22 24.54 2.88
CA ASN A 16 2.22 25.15 3.77
C ASN A 16 2.54 26.61 3.40
N SER A 17 2.42 26.94 2.12
CA SER A 17 2.60 28.31 1.62
C SER A 17 1.33 29.15 1.68
N ARG A 18 0.26 28.63 2.32
CA ARG A 18 -1.07 29.28 2.41
C ARG A 18 -1.69 29.54 1.03
N GLN A 19 -1.35 28.74 0.03
CA GLN A 19 -1.91 28.80 -1.31
C GLN A 19 -2.97 27.71 -1.47
N PHE A 20 -4.21 28.04 -1.16
CA PHE A 20 -5.31 27.09 -1.18
C PHE A 20 -6.05 27.11 -2.51
N ALA A 21 -6.25 25.95 -3.11
CA ALA A 21 -7.18 25.82 -4.23
C ALA A 21 -8.62 25.85 -3.69
N PRO A 22 -9.53 26.49 -4.40
CA PRO A 22 -10.95 26.56 -3.97
C PRO A 22 -11.65 25.19 -3.96
N VAL A 23 -11.15 24.23 -4.74
CA VAL A 23 -11.65 22.86 -4.77
C VAL A 23 -10.52 21.89 -4.90
N TYR A 24 -10.48 20.89 -4.03
CA TYR A 24 -9.63 19.71 -4.10
C TYR A 24 -10.51 18.49 -4.39
N TYR A 25 -10.26 17.81 -5.48
CA TYR A 25 -10.87 16.52 -5.77
C TYR A 25 -9.82 15.43 -5.67
N LEU A 26 -9.83 14.72 -4.56
CA LEU A 26 -8.87 13.68 -4.21
C LEU A 26 -9.49 12.32 -4.56
N MET A 27 -8.95 11.64 -5.56
CA MET A 27 -9.51 10.37 -6.06
C MET A 27 -8.43 9.31 -6.25
N GLY A 28 -8.83 8.04 -6.38
CA GLY A 28 -7.91 6.97 -6.76
C GLY A 28 -8.07 5.68 -5.98
N GLU A 29 -7.20 4.73 -6.31
CA GLU A 29 -7.22 3.37 -5.76
C GLU A 29 -6.57 3.27 -4.38
N GLU A 30 -5.70 4.24 -4.01
CA GLU A 30 -5.01 4.25 -2.72
C GLU A 30 -5.66 5.25 -1.75
N PRO A 31 -6.52 4.79 -0.84
CA PRO A 31 -7.26 5.67 0.08
C PRO A 31 -6.35 6.37 1.09
N TYR A 32 -5.20 5.80 1.42
CA TYR A 32 -4.26 6.36 2.39
C TYR A 32 -3.87 7.82 2.06
N TYR A 33 -3.48 8.09 0.81
CA TYR A 33 -3.08 9.44 0.41
C TYR A 33 -4.26 10.42 0.37
N ILE A 34 -5.45 9.93 0.03
CA ILE A 34 -6.69 10.74 0.03
C ILE A 34 -7.02 11.17 1.46
N ASP A 35 -6.99 10.25 2.42
CA ASP A 35 -7.25 10.55 3.82
C ASP A 35 -6.18 11.49 4.39
N ARG A 36 -4.90 11.21 4.15
CA ARG A 36 -3.79 12.04 4.63
C ARG A 36 -3.88 13.48 4.11
N LEU A 37 -4.18 13.68 2.82
CA LEU A 37 -4.36 15.04 2.27
C LEU A 37 -5.58 15.74 2.85
N SER A 38 -6.70 15.04 2.95
CA SER A 38 -7.93 15.57 3.52
C SER A 38 -7.74 16.00 4.98
N ASP A 39 -7.08 15.16 5.78
CA ASP A 39 -6.80 15.45 7.19
C ASP A 39 -5.78 16.61 7.30
N TYR A 40 -4.76 16.63 6.43
CA TYR A 40 -3.79 17.72 6.40
C TYR A 40 -4.43 19.06 6.05
N ILE A 41 -5.37 19.09 5.09
CA ILE A 41 -6.16 20.30 4.79
C ILE A 41 -6.99 20.73 6.01
N ALA A 42 -7.67 19.76 6.66
CA ALA A 42 -8.48 20.01 7.85
C ALA A 42 -7.68 20.63 9.00
N GLU A 43 -6.41 20.25 9.13
CA GLU A 43 -5.54 20.68 10.24
C GLU A 43 -4.78 21.97 9.95
N ASN A 44 -4.58 22.34 8.68
CA ASN A 44 -3.64 23.41 8.34
C ASN A 44 -4.28 24.65 7.67
N VAL A 45 -5.54 24.58 7.24
CA VAL A 45 -6.24 25.75 6.65
C VAL A 45 -6.75 26.69 7.72
N LEU A 46 -7.34 26.12 8.78
CA LEU A 46 -7.97 26.86 9.88
C LEU A 46 -7.19 26.66 11.18
N THR A 47 -7.22 27.68 12.04
CA THR A 47 -6.75 27.54 13.43
C THR A 47 -7.70 26.64 14.24
N GLU A 48 -7.28 26.17 15.40
CA GLU A 48 -8.09 25.29 16.24
C GLU A 48 -9.40 25.98 16.68
N GLU A 49 -9.35 27.27 16.97
CA GLU A 49 -10.52 28.07 17.36
C GLU A 49 -11.50 28.28 16.19
N GLU A 50 -10.98 28.46 14.97
CA GLU A 50 -11.80 28.68 13.78
C GLU A 50 -12.55 27.43 13.33
N ARG A 51 -12.00 26.24 13.58
CA ARG A 51 -12.57 24.95 13.10
C ARG A 51 -13.99 24.71 13.61
N GLY A 52 -14.29 25.11 14.84
CA GLY A 52 -15.60 24.89 15.43
C GLY A 52 -16.75 25.49 14.64
N PHE A 53 -16.53 26.60 13.91
CA PHE A 53 -17.55 27.31 13.15
C PHE A 53 -17.37 27.22 11.62
N ASN A 54 -16.14 26.97 11.17
CA ASN A 54 -15.79 27.09 9.75
C ASN A 54 -15.36 25.76 9.11
N GLN A 55 -15.36 24.64 9.87
CA GLN A 55 -15.06 23.32 9.32
C GLN A 55 -16.30 22.44 9.35
N MET A 56 -16.61 21.85 8.19
CA MET A 56 -17.71 20.91 8.03
C MET A 56 -17.18 19.63 7.41
N VAL A 57 -17.49 18.48 8.03
CA VAL A 57 -17.23 17.16 7.46
C VAL A 57 -18.57 16.46 7.25
N ILE A 58 -18.83 16.05 6.01
CA ILE A 58 -20.06 15.39 5.60
C ILE A 58 -19.74 14.13 4.78
N TYR A 59 -20.67 13.18 4.75
CA TYR A 59 -20.52 11.97 3.94
C TYR A 59 -21.40 12.06 2.70
N GLY A 60 -20.88 11.62 1.55
CA GLY A 60 -21.57 11.72 0.28
C GLY A 60 -22.93 11.00 0.24
N GLN A 61 -23.12 9.95 1.05
CA GLN A 61 -24.41 9.26 1.15
C GLN A 61 -25.49 10.06 1.89
N ASP A 62 -25.11 11.04 2.72
CA ASP A 62 -25.99 11.80 3.59
C ASP A 62 -26.31 13.19 3.05
N THR A 63 -25.85 13.51 1.82
CA THR A 63 -25.96 14.83 1.22
C THR A 63 -26.13 14.76 -0.31
N ASP A 64 -26.36 15.90 -0.92
CA ASP A 64 -26.42 16.10 -2.37
C ASP A 64 -25.58 17.30 -2.82
N ILE A 65 -25.33 17.41 -4.13
CA ILE A 65 -24.51 18.50 -4.70
C ILE A 65 -25.10 19.87 -4.41
N GLY A 66 -26.43 20.02 -4.43
CA GLY A 66 -27.12 21.30 -4.16
C GLY A 66 -26.83 21.79 -2.74
N SER A 67 -26.94 20.90 -1.75
CA SER A 67 -26.66 21.17 -0.34
C SER A 67 -25.17 21.51 -0.10
N ILE A 68 -24.26 20.77 -0.74
CA ILE A 68 -22.81 21.05 -0.68
C ILE A 68 -22.52 22.44 -1.26
N VAL A 69 -23.05 22.77 -2.42
CA VAL A 69 -22.87 24.07 -3.08
C VAL A 69 -23.49 25.21 -2.27
N ALA A 70 -24.65 24.99 -1.66
CA ALA A 70 -25.28 25.98 -0.78
C ALA A 70 -24.39 26.27 0.45
N ALA A 71 -23.80 25.25 1.06
CA ALA A 71 -22.85 25.41 2.14
C ALA A 71 -21.56 26.11 1.66
N ALA A 72 -21.03 25.71 0.50
CA ALA A 72 -19.79 26.26 -0.05
C ALA A 72 -19.88 27.73 -0.48
N LYS A 73 -21.06 28.24 -0.73
CA LYS A 73 -21.31 29.66 -1.05
C LYS A 73 -21.44 30.58 0.17
N ARG A 74 -21.48 30.03 1.37
CA ARG A 74 -21.52 30.83 2.60
C ARG A 74 -20.17 31.52 2.84
N TYR A 75 -20.19 32.59 3.59
CA TYR A 75 -18.97 33.24 4.08
C TYR A 75 -18.53 32.61 5.41
N PRO A 76 -17.23 32.53 5.65
CA PRO A 76 -16.72 32.07 6.93
C PRO A 76 -17.11 33.01 8.07
N MET A 77 -17.21 32.48 9.28
CA MET A 77 -17.52 33.24 10.48
C MET A 77 -16.21 33.60 11.20
N MET A 78 -15.87 34.89 11.24
CA MET A 78 -14.67 35.41 11.94
C MET A 78 -13.35 34.72 11.53
N ALA A 79 -13.26 34.25 10.28
CA ALA A 79 -12.11 33.58 9.71
C ALA A 79 -11.92 33.98 8.25
N GLU A 80 -10.72 33.77 7.70
CA GLU A 80 -10.45 34.03 6.27
C GLU A 80 -11.05 32.96 5.36
N HIS A 81 -11.13 31.72 5.87
CA HIS A 81 -11.59 30.58 5.09
C HIS A 81 -12.61 29.73 5.84
N GLN A 82 -13.41 28.99 5.11
CA GLN A 82 -14.14 27.81 5.58
C GLN A 82 -13.66 26.57 4.84
N VAL A 83 -13.72 25.42 5.50
CA VAL A 83 -13.32 24.12 4.96
C VAL A 83 -14.51 23.17 4.96
N ILE A 84 -14.84 22.61 3.81
CA ILE A 84 -15.91 21.62 3.66
C ILE A 84 -15.29 20.36 3.10
N ILE A 85 -15.35 19.27 3.85
CA ILE A 85 -14.80 17.97 3.47
C ILE A 85 -15.94 17.00 3.23
N VAL A 86 -16.02 16.50 2.00
CA VAL A 86 -17.00 15.50 1.59
C VAL A 86 -16.30 14.14 1.54
N LYS A 87 -16.47 13.34 2.58
CA LYS A 87 -15.98 11.96 2.65
C LYS A 87 -16.89 11.06 1.79
N GLU A 88 -16.32 9.96 1.26
CA GLU A 88 -17.03 8.99 0.40
C GLU A 88 -17.77 9.65 -0.78
N ALA A 89 -17.10 10.57 -1.47
CA ALA A 89 -17.67 11.35 -2.57
C ALA A 89 -18.10 10.49 -3.78
N GLN A 90 -17.63 9.23 -3.88
CA GLN A 90 -18.09 8.27 -4.90
C GLN A 90 -19.58 7.90 -4.75
N THR A 91 -20.20 8.15 -3.62
CA THR A 91 -21.63 7.88 -3.39
C THR A 91 -22.52 9.01 -3.87
N LEU A 92 -21.97 10.20 -4.16
CA LEU A 92 -22.71 11.34 -4.67
C LEU A 92 -23.29 11.07 -6.05
N ARG A 93 -24.52 11.49 -6.25
CA ARG A 93 -25.20 11.50 -7.56
C ARG A 93 -25.11 12.89 -8.19
N ASN A 94 -25.33 12.95 -9.50
CA ASN A 94 -25.45 14.21 -10.25
C ASN A 94 -24.24 15.14 -10.13
N MET A 95 -23.01 14.59 -10.09
CA MET A 95 -21.78 15.38 -10.00
C MET A 95 -21.68 16.50 -11.05
N ASP A 96 -22.37 16.38 -12.18
CA ASP A 96 -22.36 17.38 -13.25
C ASP A 96 -22.97 18.73 -12.81
N GLU A 97 -23.82 18.77 -11.80
CA GLU A 97 -24.38 20.00 -11.22
C GLU A 97 -23.30 20.86 -10.55
N LEU A 98 -22.18 20.25 -10.10
CA LEU A 98 -21.03 20.96 -9.51
C LEU A 98 -20.38 21.93 -10.51
N VAL A 99 -20.50 21.69 -11.82
CA VAL A 99 -19.91 22.54 -12.88
C VAL A 99 -20.26 24.01 -12.72
N TYR A 100 -21.51 24.30 -12.34
CA TYR A 100 -21.96 25.70 -12.16
C TYR A 100 -21.26 26.41 -11.01
N TYR A 101 -20.95 25.70 -9.93
CA TYR A 101 -20.16 26.23 -8.83
C TYR A 101 -18.69 26.41 -9.22
N LEU A 102 -18.12 25.44 -9.94
CA LEU A 102 -16.72 25.45 -10.37
C LEU A 102 -16.39 26.62 -11.31
N GLN A 103 -17.35 27.13 -12.08
CA GLN A 103 -17.14 28.30 -12.95
C GLN A 103 -16.89 29.58 -12.15
N LYS A 104 -17.44 29.69 -10.95
CA LYS A 104 -17.21 30.84 -10.05
C LYS A 104 -17.24 30.34 -8.60
N PRO A 105 -16.19 29.65 -8.17
CA PRO A 105 -16.11 29.15 -6.80
C PRO A 105 -15.97 30.31 -5.81
N GLN A 106 -16.42 30.11 -4.58
CA GLN A 106 -16.27 31.08 -3.51
C GLN A 106 -14.78 31.11 -3.06
N PRO A 107 -14.08 32.24 -3.17
CA PRO A 107 -12.64 32.30 -2.87
C PRO A 107 -12.28 31.99 -1.42
N THR A 108 -13.22 32.20 -0.50
CA THR A 108 -13.02 31.96 0.94
C THR A 108 -13.38 30.52 1.34
N THR A 109 -13.73 29.65 0.39
CA THR A 109 -14.09 28.25 0.66
C THR A 109 -13.05 27.30 0.11
N VAL A 110 -12.60 26.38 0.93
CA VAL A 110 -11.79 25.21 0.55
C VAL A 110 -12.70 23.99 0.57
N LEU A 111 -13.11 23.55 -0.61
CA LEU A 111 -14.04 22.40 -0.78
C LEU A 111 -13.24 21.17 -1.17
N VAL A 112 -13.32 20.11 -0.37
CA VAL A 112 -12.55 18.87 -0.55
C VAL A 112 -13.50 17.69 -0.80
N PHE A 113 -13.30 16.99 -1.90
CA PHE A 113 -13.96 15.72 -2.20
C PHE A 113 -13.00 14.56 -2.05
N CYS A 114 -13.36 13.58 -1.22
CA CYS A 114 -12.59 12.34 -1.02
C CYS A 114 -13.32 11.19 -1.75
N HIS A 115 -12.86 10.85 -2.96
CA HIS A 115 -13.41 9.79 -3.80
C HIS A 115 -12.47 8.58 -3.76
N LYS A 116 -12.80 7.60 -2.93
CA LYS A 116 -11.98 6.41 -2.72
C LYS A 116 -12.35 5.28 -3.68
N TYR A 117 -11.35 4.44 -4.00
CA TYR A 117 -11.50 3.21 -4.80
C TYR A 117 -12.04 3.43 -6.22
N GLY A 118 -11.90 4.63 -6.75
CA GLY A 118 -12.36 4.97 -8.08
C GLY A 118 -11.86 6.32 -8.54
N THR A 119 -12.21 6.68 -9.77
CA THR A 119 -11.80 7.94 -10.39
C THR A 119 -12.97 8.56 -11.17
N LEU A 120 -12.97 9.89 -11.28
CA LEU A 120 -13.82 10.58 -12.24
C LEU A 120 -13.34 10.33 -13.67
N ASP A 121 -14.28 10.14 -14.59
CA ASP A 121 -13.94 10.17 -16.01
C ASP A 121 -13.45 11.58 -16.38
N ARG A 122 -12.17 11.68 -16.73
CA ARG A 122 -11.49 12.95 -17.06
C ARG A 122 -12.07 13.64 -18.29
N ARG A 123 -12.88 12.92 -19.11
CA ARG A 123 -13.58 13.50 -20.28
C ARG A 123 -14.84 14.25 -19.86
N LYS A 124 -15.38 14.00 -18.68
CA LYS A 124 -16.56 14.70 -18.18
C LYS A 124 -16.27 16.17 -17.91
N LYS A 125 -17.24 17.02 -18.18
CA LYS A 125 -17.14 18.47 -17.98
C LYS A 125 -16.76 18.85 -16.55
N VAL A 126 -17.26 18.14 -15.56
CA VAL A 126 -16.92 18.36 -14.15
C VAL A 126 -15.43 18.15 -13.87
N ALA A 127 -14.82 17.10 -14.39
CA ALA A 127 -13.40 16.85 -14.22
C ALA A 127 -12.53 17.94 -14.88
N VAL A 128 -12.91 18.34 -16.09
CA VAL A 128 -12.24 19.43 -16.84
C VAL A 128 -12.32 20.76 -16.08
N GLU A 129 -13.47 21.08 -15.50
CA GLU A 129 -13.61 22.33 -14.73
C GLU A 129 -12.85 22.26 -13.39
N ILE A 130 -12.84 21.12 -12.67
CA ILE A 130 -12.00 20.94 -11.47
C ILE A 130 -10.52 21.15 -11.82
N GLU A 131 -10.06 20.60 -12.92
CA GLU A 131 -8.68 20.78 -13.36
C GLU A 131 -8.31 22.22 -13.71
N LYS A 132 -9.26 23.06 -14.12
CA LYS A 132 -9.01 24.47 -14.46
C LYS A 132 -8.99 25.35 -13.21
N THR A 133 -9.91 25.14 -12.29
CA THR A 133 -10.21 26.05 -11.19
C THR A 133 -9.73 25.56 -9.83
N GLY A 134 -9.35 24.30 -9.74
CA GLY A 134 -8.95 23.65 -8.51
C GLY A 134 -7.82 22.64 -8.70
N CYS A 135 -7.79 21.66 -7.81
CA CYS A 135 -6.79 20.60 -7.75
C CYS A 135 -7.46 19.24 -7.96
N LEU A 136 -7.12 18.54 -9.06
CA LEU A 136 -7.53 17.16 -9.30
C LEU A 136 -6.32 16.25 -9.03
N TYR A 137 -6.36 15.53 -7.93
CA TYR A 137 -5.31 14.59 -7.52
C TYR A 137 -5.78 13.15 -7.67
N GLU A 138 -4.94 12.30 -8.24
CA GLU A 138 -5.21 10.87 -8.40
C GLU A 138 -4.15 10.04 -7.68
N SER A 139 -4.57 9.35 -6.62
CA SER A 139 -3.71 8.41 -5.88
C SER A 139 -3.69 7.06 -6.58
N LYS A 140 -2.49 6.58 -6.89
CA LYS A 140 -2.28 5.26 -7.47
C LYS A 140 -1.81 4.28 -6.40
N LYS A 141 -2.30 3.04 -6.48
CA LYS A 141 -1.85 1.97 -5.60
C LYS A 141 -0.35 1.76 -5.75
N LEU A 142 0.36 1.67 -4.64
CA LEU A 142 1.78 1.35 -4.66
C LEU A 142 2.00 -0.11 -5.09
N LYS A 143 2.99 -0.32 -5.94
CA LYS A 143 3.46 -1.68 -6.25
C LYS A 143 4.18 -2.25 -5.01
N ASP A 144 4.03 -3.55 -4.76
CA ASP A 144 4.65 -4.22 -3.60
C ASP A 144 6.16 -3.95 -3.49
N SER A 145 6.83 -3.90 -4.63
CA SER A 145 8.26 -3.56 -4.71
C SER A 145 8.61 -2.14 -4.24
N MET A 146 7.63 -1.23 -4.08
CA MET A 146 7.83 0.13 -3.54
C MET A 146 7.61 0.23 -2.03
N LEU A 147 6.99 -0.77 -1.43
CA LEU A 147 6.65 -0.74 -0.01
C LEU A 147 7.87 -0.60 0.92
N PRO A 148 9.01 -1.30 0.72
CA PRO A 148 10.19 -1.10 1.56
C PRO A 148 10.72 0.34 1.51
N THR A 149 10.68 0.96 0.32
CA THR A 149 11.09 2.37 0.14
C THR A 149 10.11 3.31 0.84
N PHE A 150 8.80 3.04 0.71
CA PHE A 150 7.76 3.80 1.40
C PHE A 150 7.96 3.74 2.92
N ILE A 151 8.16 2.56 3.50
CA ILE A 151 8.42 2.35 4.94
C ILE A 151 9.64 3.16 5.38
N SER A 152 10.76 3.04 4.65
CA SER A 152 12.00 3.75 4.98
C SER A 152 11.83 5.27 4.93
N ASN A 153 11.09 5.79 3.95
CA ASN A 153 10.81 7.22 3.84
C ASN A 153 9.86 7.68 4.95
N TYR A 154 8.85 6.87 5.29
CA TYR A 154 7.90 7.19 6.36
C TYR A 154 8.60 7.34 7.71
N VAL A 155 9.42 6.37 8.11
CA VAL A 155 10.12 6.42 9.40
C VAL A 155 11.18 7.52 9.43
N ARG A 156 11.83 7.80 8.29
CA ARG A 156 12.78 8.92 8.16
C ARG A 156 12.09 10.26 8.35
N ALA A 157 10.92 10.46 7.81
CA ALA A 157 10.12 11.68 8.02
C ALA A 157 9.71 11.87 9.48
N LYS A 158 9.69 10.79 10.28
CA LYS A 158 9.43 10.78 11.73
C LYS A 158 10.73 10.87 12.56
N GLY A 159 11.88 11.10 11.92
CA GLY A 159 13.17 11.30 12.61
C GLY A 159 13.85 10.01 13.06
N THR A 160 13.54 8.86 12.47
CA THR A 160 14.19 7.57 12.80
C THR A 160 14.52 6.76 11.55
N SER A 161 15.08 5.56 11.74
CA SER A 161 15.40 4.63 10.67
C SER A 161 14.88 3.23 10.98
N ILE A 162 14.89 2.35 10.00
CA ILE A 162 14.45 0.95 10.12
C ILE A 162 15.44 0.04 9.41
N ASP A 163 15.73 -1.12 9.99
CA ASP A 163 16.53 -2.13 9.34
C ASP A 163 15.83 -2.72 8.12
N VAL A 164 16.60 -3.08 7.10
CA VAL A 164 16.08 -3.67 5.86
C VAL A 164 15.28 -4.95 6.15
N LYS A 165 15.77 -5.79 7.06
CA LYS A 165 15.06 -7.03 7.47
C LYS A 165 13.73 -6.70 8.14
N ALA A 166 13.71 -5.72 9.06
CA ALA A 166 12.50 -5.27 9.73
C ALA A 166 11.47 -4.70 8.75
N ALA A 167 11.91 -3.87 7.79
CA ALA A 167 11.03 -3.34 6.75
C ALA A 167 10.41 -4.45 5.89
N ASN A 168 11.19 -5.45 5.49
CA ASN A 168 10.68 -6.59 4.72
C ASN A 168 9.69 -7.43 5.54
N MET A 169 9.94 -7.68 6.82
CA MET A 169 9.00 -8.36 7.72
C MET A 169 7.65 -7.64 7.76
N MET A 170 7.65 -6.30 7.84
CA MET A 170 6.43 -5.49 7.81
C MET A 170 5.69 -5.64 6.49
N VAL A 171 6.38 -5.53 5.35
CA VAL A 171 5.78 -5.68 4.01
C VAL A 171 5.13 -7.05 3.84
N GLU A 172 5.81 -8.10 4.23
CA GLU A 172 5.31 -9.47 4.03
C GLU A 172 4.11 -9.80 4.90
N SER A 173 4.05 -9.24 6.09
CA SER A 173 2.99 -9.55 7.04
C SER A 173 1.75 -8.67 6.86
N ILE A 174 1.92 -7.44 6.39
CA ILE A 174 0.83 -6.48 6.26
C ILE A 174 0.43 -6.30 4.79
N GLY A 175 1.40 -6.43 3.88
CA GLY A 175 1.17 -6.20 2.45
C GLY A 175 1.01 -4.72 2.10
N ALA A 176 0.23 -4.45 1.05
CA ALA A 176 0.06 -3.11 0.48
C ALA A 176 -0.98 -2.23 1.19
N ASP A 177 -1.43 -2.60 2.39
CA ASP A 177 -2.31 -1.75 3.20
C ASP A 177 -1.49 -0.67 3.89
N LEU A 178 -1.38 0.50 3.24
CA LEU A 178 -0.56 1.61 3.74
C LEU A 178 -1.09 2.18 5.06
N SER A 179 -2.40 2.19 5.28
CA SER A 179 -2.99 2.68 6.52
C SER A 179 -2.59 1.80 7.70
N ARG A 180 -2.66 0.49 7.52
CA ARG A 180 -2.21 -0.47 8.52
C ARG A 180 -0.69 -0.44 8.71
N LEU A 181 0.08 -0.37 7.62
CA LEU A 181 1.54 -0.24 7.68
C LEU A 181 1.97 0.96 8.51
N THR A 182 1.41 2.14 8.24
CA THR A 182 1.77 3.36 8.96
C THR A 182 1.32 3.34 10.42
N SER A 183 0.16 2.75 10.71
CA SER A 183 -0.30 2.57 12.10
C SER A 183 0.64 1.66 12.91
N GLU A 184 1.10 0.56 12.32
CA GLU A 184 2.07 -0.33 12.97
C GLU A 184 3.45 0.35 13.10
N LEU A 185 3.89 1.10 12.08
CA LEU A 185 5.15 1.86 12.15
C LEU A 185 5.10 2.94 13.23
N ASP A 186 3.98 3.64 13.41
CA ASP A 186 3.83 4.64 14.49
C ASP A 186 3.93 3.97 15.87
N LYS A 187 3.34 2.78 16.06
CA LYS A 187 3.54 2.01 17.30
C LYS A 187 5.00 1.63 17.54
N LEU A 188 5.71 1.18 16.50
CA LEU A 188 7.12 0.84 16.59
C LEU A 188 7.99 2.06 16.92
N ILE A 189 7.69 3.22 16.36
CA ILE A 189 8.39 4.48 16.64
C ILE A 189 8.22 4.89 18.11
N ILE A 190 7.01 4.71 18.66
CA ILE A 190 6.72 5.01 20.07
C ILE A 190 7.39 3.99 21.01
N ALA A 191 7.37 2.69 20.64
CA ALA A 191 7.93 1.61 21.45
C ALA A 191 9.47 1.55 21.39
N LYS A 192 10.08 2.18 20.40
CA LYS A 192 11.52 2.20 20.20
C LYS A 192 12.23 2.85 21.40
N PRO A 193 13.35 2.28 21.88
CA PRO A 193 14.19 2.93 22.88
C PRO A 193 14.65 4.32 22.42
N GLN A 194 14.76 5.26 23.36
CA GLN A 194 15.24 6.62 23.05
C GLN A 194 16.68 6.55 22.48
N GLY A 195 16.93 7.34 21.42
CA GLY A 195 18.21 7.42 20.74
C GLY A 195 18.12 7.13 19.24
N ASP A 196 19.24 7.16 18.54
CA ASP A 196 19.35 7.03 17.08
C ASP A 196 19.34 5.59 16.56
N SER A 197 19.06 4.58 17.42
CA SER A 197 18.98 3.19 17.00
C SER A 197 17.85 2.99 15.98
N PRO A 198 18.04 2.15 14.95
CA PRO A 198 16.99 1.83 13.99
C PRO A 198 15.87 0.98 14.63
N ILE A 199 14.72 0.91 14.00
CA ILE A 199 13.69 -0.10 14.27
C ILE A 199 14.26 -1.46 13.83
N THR A 200 14.42 -2.39 14.78
CA THR A 200 15.04 -3.70 14.55
C THR A 200 14.01 -4.79 14.29
N PRO A 201 14.40 -5.94 13.71
CA PRO A 201 13.54 -7.12 13.58
C PRO A 201 12.96 -7.59 14.92
N GLU A 202 13.75 -7.52 16.01
CA GLU A 202 13.33 -7.90 17.37
C GLU A 202 12.17 -7.03 17.84
N LEU A 203 12.27 -5.71 17.63
CA LEU A 203 11.20 -4.78 18.00
C LEU A 203 9.93 -5.05 17.20
N VAL A 204 10.05 -5.40 15.92
CA VAL A 204 8.90 -5.80 15.08
C VAL A 204 8.27 -7.09 15.62
N GLU A 205 9.09 -8.08 15.99
CA GLU A 205 8.60 -9.32 16.61
C GLU A 205 7.82 -9.06 17.89
N ASP A 206 8.37 -8.26 18.78
CA ASP A 206 7.77 -7.97 20.09
C ASP A 206 6.49 -7.14 20.00
N CYS A 207 6.44 -6.14 19.12
CA CYS A 207 5.34 -5.18 19.07
C CYS A 207 4.25 -5.52 18.04
N VAL A 208 4.61 -6.17 16.93
CA VAL A 208 3.68 -6.51 15.84
C VAL A 208 3.32 -8.00 15.85
N GLY A 209 4.06 -8.80 16.60
CA GLY A 209 3.83 -10.24 16.72
C GLY A 209 4.26 -11.04 15.48
N ILE A 210 5.21 -10.52 14.73
CA ILE A 210 5.74 -11.15 13.52
C ILE A 210 7.10 -11.76 13.86
N SER A 211 7.20 -13.08 13.83
CA SER A 211 8.45 -13.76 14.16
C SER A 211 9.56 -13.40 13.18
N LYS A 212 10.72 -13.00 13.70
CA LYS A 212 11.92 -12.71 12.92
C LYS A 212 12.56 -13.96 12.29
N ASP A 213 12.32 -15.12 12.89
CA ASP A 213 12.96 -16.39 12.50
C ASP A 213 11.98 -17.32 11.79
N TYR A 214 10.66 -17.18 12.02
CA TYR A 214 9.63 -18.04 11.50
C TYR A 214 8.58 -17.23 10.72
N ASN A 215 9.00 -16.63 9.62
CA ASN A 215 8.12 -15.89 8.70
C ASN A 215 8.25 -16.43 7.28
N VAL A 216 7.40 -15.93 6.38
CA VAL A 216 7.33 -16.41 4.99
C VAL A 216 8.64 -16.15 4.23
N PHE A 217 9.36 -15.08 4.58
CA PHE A 217 10.65 -14.75 3.99
C PHE A 217 11.74 -15.75 4.44
N GLU A 218 11.78 -16.08 5.72
CA GLU A 218 12.73 -17.06 6.23
C GLU A 218 12.45 -18.47 5.67
N LEU A 219 11.16 -18.81 5.42
CA LEU A 219 10.81 -20.03 4.70
C LEU A 219 11.36 -20.01 3.27
N LYS A 220 11.15 -18.92 2.52
CA LYS A 220 11.73 -18.76 1.17
C LYS A 220 13.25 -18.89 1.18
N ASN A 221 13.91 -18.21 2.12
CA ASN A 221 15.38 -18.27 2.24
C ASN A 221 15.89 -19.68 2.54
N ALA A 222 15.23 -20.41 3.44
CA ALA A 222 15.57 -21.80 3.73
C ALA A 222 15.37 -22.71 2.50
N LEU A 223 14.27 -22.53 1.78
CA LEU A 223 14.01 -23.28 0.54
C LEU A 223 15.02 -22.92 -0.55
N MET A 224 15.36 -21.64 -0.72
CA MET A 224 16.30 -21.16 -1.73
C MET A 224 17.65 -21.90 -1.67
N VAL A 225 18.15 -22.17 -0.47
CA VAL A 225 19.43 -22.88 -0.24
C VAL A 225 19.23 -24.35 0.12
N LYS A 226 18.01 -24.86 0.02
CA LYS A 226 17.61 -26.24 0.34
C LYS A 226 17.96 -26.64 1.78
N ASP A 227 17.82 -25.73 2.75
CA ASP A 227 17.96 -26.02 4.17
C ASP A 227 16.70 -26.77 4.66
N VAL A 228 16.81 -28.10 4.61
CA VAL A 228 15.69 -29.01 4.92
C VAL A 228 15.21 -28.85 6.36
N VAL A 229 16.14 -28.70 7.31
CA VAL A 229 15.82 -28.62 8.75
C VAL A 229 15.08 -27.30 9.04
N LYS A 230 15.65 -26.17 8.61
CA LYS A 230 15.06 -24.86 8.82
C LYS A 230 13.70 -24.72 8.13
N ALA A 231 13.59 -25.17 6.87
CA ALA A 231 12.33 -25.10 6.13
C ALA A 231 11.20 -25.90 6.80
N ASN A 232 11.47 -27.12 7.27
CA ASN A 232 10.48 -27.93 7.99
C ASN A 232 10.11 -27.35 9.36
N THR A 233 11.07 -26.75 10.08
CA THR A 233 10.82 -26.09 11.36
C THR A 233 9.87 -24.89 11.18
N ILE A 234 10.13 -24.06 10.15
CA ILE A 234 9.29 -22.90 9.83
C ILE A 234 7.89 -23.37 9.36
N ALA A 235 7.81 -24.35 8.49
CA ALA A 235 6.53 -24.90 8.00
C ALA A 235 5.67 -25.42 9.16
N LYS A 236 6.26 -26.14 10.13
CA LYS A 236 5.57 -26.57 11.34
C LYS A 236 5.06 -25.41 12.16
N TYR A 237 5.88 -24.41 12.40
CA TYR A 237 5.48 -23.20 13.14
C TYR A 237 4.30 -22.49 12.46
N MET A 238 4.34 -22.35 11.13
CA MET A 238 3.25 -21.73 10.35
C MET A 238 1.95 -22.53 10.45
N GLU A 239 2.01 -23.86 10.41
CA GLU A 239 0.82 -24.71 10.60
C GLU A 239 0.22 -24.60 12.00
N ASP A 240 1.06 -24.44 13.02
CA ASP A 240 0.60 -24.26 14.40
C ASP A 240 0.01 -22.85 14.60
N ASN A 241 0.36 -21.88 13.74
CA ASN A 241 -0.07 -20.47 13.79
C ASN A 241 -0.87 -20.03 12.55
N LYS A 242 -1.83 -20.83 12.10
CA LYS A 242 -2.63 -20.61 10.87
C LYS A 242 -3.37 -19.27 10.79
N LYS A 243 -3.73 -18.68 11.92
CA LYS A 243 -4.38 -17.36 11.94
C LYS A 243 -3.46 -16.25 11.43
N THR A 244 -2.17 -16.39 11.69
CA THR A 244 -1.14 -15.44 11.24
C THR A 244 -0.63 -15.79 9.83
N PHE A 245 -0.51 -17.08 9.53
CA PHE A 245 0.03 -17.58 8.26
C PHE A 245 -1.05 -18.31 7.45
N ALA A 246 -1.92 -17.53 6.81
CA ALA A 246 -2.94 -18.11 5.93
C ALA A 246 -2.28 -18.83 4.74
N MET A 247 -2.72 -20.06 4.45
CA MET A 247 -2.15 -20.88 3.36
C MET A 247 -2.08 -20.14 2.01
N PRO A 248 -3.10 -19.38 1.55
CA PRO A 248 -3.03 -18.64 0.29
C PRO A 248 -1.88 -17.61 0.24
N MET A 249 -1.54 -16.98 1.36
CA MET A 249 -0.43 -16.02 1.45
C MET A 249 0.92 -16.72 1.22
N VAL A 250 1.13 -17.86 1.89
CA VAL A 250 2.36 -18.66 1.76
C VAL A 250 2.50 -19.18 0.33
N LEU A 251 1.41 -19.72 -0.23
CA LEU A 251 1.39 -20.27 -1.61
C LEU A 251 1.67 -19.19 -2.65
N SER A 252 1.11 -17.98 -2.49
CA SER A 252 1.37 -16.85 -3.41
C SER A 252 2.83 -16.46 -3.42
N MET A 253 3.49 -16.41 -2.26
CA MET A 253 4.92 -16.11 -2.17
C MET A 253 5.76 -17.20 -2.83
N LEU A 254 5.48 -18.48 -2.53
CA LEU A 254 6.20 -19.62 -3.14
C LEU A 254 6.02 -19.61 -4.66
N PHE A 255 4.80 -19.39 -5.14
CA PHE A 255 4.51 -19.32 -6.57
C PHE A 255 5.32 -18.20 -7.25
N ASN A 256 5.31 -17.00 -6.70
CA ASN A 256 6.04 -15.87 -7.27
C ASN A 256 7.56 -16.16 -7.33
N PHE A 257 8.12 -16.73 -6.27
CA PHE A 257 9.53 -17.09 -6.25
C PHE A 257 9.89 -18.13 -7.31
N TYR A 258 9.16 -19.24 -7.39
CA TYR A 258 9.46 -20.31 -8.35
C TYR A 258 9.09 -19.94 -9.79
N ALA A 259 8.05 -19.14 -10.01
CA ALA A 259 7.73 -18.58 -11.34
C ALA A 259 8.84 -17.68 -11.86
N ASN A 260 9.35 -16.78 -11.03
CA ASN A 260 10.49 -15.94 -11.38
C ASN A 260 11.78 -16.76 -11.57
N LEU A 261 12.01 -17.77 -10.75
CA LEU A 261 13.13 -18.72 -10.94
C LEU A 261 13.03 -19.45 -12.29
N MET A 262 11.81 -19.89 -12.67
CA MET A 262 11.58 -20.49 -13.99
C MET A 262 11.90 -19.48 -15.11
N MET A 263 11.41 -18.25 -15.01
CA MET A 263 11.71 -17.22 -15.99
C MET A 263 13.20 -16.91 -16.06
N ALA A 264 13.92 -16.90 -14.93
CA ALA A 264 15.35 -16.67 -14.87
C ALA A 264 16.14 -17.75 -15.65
N TYR A 265 15.63 -18.97 -15.77
CA TYR A 265 16.21 -20.00 -16.66
C TYR A 265 16.13 -19.67 -18.14
N TYR A 266 15.18 -18.84 -18.55
CA TYR A 266 15.02 -18.38 -19.95
C TYR A 266 15.69 -17.03 -20.23
N ALA A 267 16.23 -16.34 -19.21
CA ALA A 267 16.99 -15.11 -19.44
C ALA A 267 18.18 -15.38 -20.38
N PRO A 268 18.37 -14.61 -21.45
CA PRO A 268 19.50 -14.78 -22.40
C PRO A 268 20.86 -14.60 -21.71
N ASP A 269 20.94 -13.66 -20.77
CA ASP A 269 22.10 -13.40 -19.94
C ASP A 269 21.80 -13.84 -18.50
N LYS A 270 22.65 -14.73 -17.95
CA LYS A 270 22.54 -15.27 -16.60
C LYS A 270 23.28 -14.43 -15.54
N SER A 271 23.85 -13.31 -15.93
CA SER A 271 24.42 -12.36 -14.95
C SER A 271 23.31 -11.73 -14.08
N ASP A 272 23.70 -11.17 -12.94
CA ASP A 272 22.78 -10.43 -12.05
C ASP A 272 22.04 -9.34 -12.84
N ASN A 273 22.75 -8.61 -13.70
CA ASN A 273 22.17 -7.55 -14.54
C ASN A 273 21.22 -8.12 -15.59
N GLY A 274 21.59 -9.22 -16.27
CA GLY A 274 20.77 -9.84 -17.30
C GLY A 274 19.48 -10.42 -16.74
N ILE A 275 19.54 -11.15 -15.63
CA ILE A 275 18.35 -11.69 -14.95
C ILE A 275 17.48 -10.54 -14.43
N ALA A 276 18.07 -9.51 -13.81
CA ALA A 276 17.32 -8.37 -13.31
C ALA A 276 16.57 -7.64 -14.44
N ALA A 277 17.22 -7.41 -15.58
CA ALA A 277 16.59 -6.80 -16.74
C ALA A 277 15.47 -7.66 -17.34
N TYR A 278 15.68 -8.98 -17.43
CA TYR A 278 14.68 -9.91 -17.98
C TYR A 278 13.42 -10.05 -17.09
N LEU A 279 13.60 -10.01 -15.77
CA LEU A 279 12.51 -10.11 -14.79
C LEU A 279 11.92 -8.75 -14.38
N ASP A 280 12.39 -7.64 -15.00
CA ASP A 280 12.00 -6.28 -14.61
C ASP A 280 12.22 -5.99 -13.10
N LEU A 281 13.36 -6.50 -12.58
CA LEU A 281 13.75 -6.25 -11.19
C LEU A 281 14.43 -4.88 -11.07
N ARG A 282 14.21 -4.23 -9.94
CA ARG A 282 14.75 -2.88 -9.69
C ARG A 282 16.25 -2.83 -9.49
N SER A 283 16.83 -3.92 -9.04
CA SER A 283 18.23 -4.00 -8.68
C SER A 283 18.81 -5.36 -9.05
N PRO A 284 20.03 -5.38 -9.62
CA PRO A 284 20.77 -6.62 -9.86
C PRO A 284 20.95 -7.47 -8.60
N TRP A 285 20.97 -6.84 -7.41
CA TRP A 285 21.08 -7.55 -6.15
C TRP A 285 19.89 -8.50 -5.91
N GLN A 286 18.68 -8.17 -6.38
CA GLN A 286 17.52 -9.06 -6.26
C GLN A 286 17.65 -10.32 -7.14
N ALA A 287 18.42 -10.27 -8.21
CA ALA A 287 18.68 -11.43 -9.06
C ALA A 287 19.52 -12.52 -8.36
N LYS A 288 20.30 -12.17 -7.33
CA LYS A 288 21.10 -13.12 -6.55
C LYS A 288 20.27 -14.23 -5.92
N GLU A 289 19.03 -13.95 -5.55
CA GLU A 289 18.13 -14.97 -4.99
C GLU A 289 17.94 -16.13 -5.97
N TYR A 290 17.70 -15.83 -7.24
CA TYR A 290 17.47 -16.84 -8.27
C TYR A 290 18.78 -17.57 -8.64
N GLN A 291 19.89 -16.85 -8.73
CA GLN A 291 21.19 -17.47 -8.96
C GLN A 291 21.59 -18.41 -7.82
N THR A 292 21.29 -18.06 -6.57
CA THR A 292 21.54 -18.90 -5.40
C THR A 292 20.68 -20.16 -5.43
N ALA A 293 19.45 -20.10 -5.93
CA ALA A 293 18.52 -21.22 -6.01
C ALA A 293 18.82 -22.17 -7.19
N MET A 294 19.32 -21.66 -8.32
CA MET A 294 19.57 -22.45 -9.54
C MET A 294 20.40 -23.73 -9.34
N PRO A 295 21.45 -23.76 -8.51
CA PRO A 295 22.19 -25.01 -8.26
C PRO A 295 21.37 -26.11 -7.58
N TYR A 296 20.34 -25.76 -6.84
CA TYR A 296 19.51 -26.70 -6.07
C TYR A 296 18.26 -27.15 -6.82
N TYR A 297 17.76 -26.33 -7.75
CA TYR A 297 16.51 -26.58 -8.47
C TYR A 297 16.72 -26.40 -9.97
N ASN A 298 16.79 -27.47 -10.73
CA ASN A 298 16.83 -27.38 -12.19
C ASN A 298 15.42 -26.98 -12.73
N ALA A 299 15.37 -26.55 -14.01
CA ALA A 299 14.14 -26.06 -14.63
C ALA A 299 12.99 -27.08 -14.58
N TRP A 300 13.25 -28.38 -14.75
CA TRP A 300 12.25 -29.45 -14.64
C TRP A 300 11.67 -29.55 -13.23
N LYS A 301 12.55 -29.52 -12.21
CA LYS A 301 12.11 -29.52 -10.80
C LYS A 301 11.25 -28.29 -10.48
N VAL A 302 11.65 -27.11 -10.96
CA VAL A 302 10.85 -25.87 -10.78
C VAL A 302 9.48 -25.99 -11.41
N MET A 303 9.35 -26.59 -12.61
CA MET A 303 8.08 -26.84 -13.26
C MET A 303 7.15 -27.74 -12.40
N TYR A 304 7.70 -28.83 -11.83
CA TYR A 304 6.96 -29.70 -10.93
C TYR A 304 6.53 -28.97 -9.66
N ILE A 305 7.42 -28.17 -9.06
CA ILE A 305 7.09 -27.35 -7.87
C ILE A 305 5.92 -26.39 -8.16
N ILE A 306 5.93 -25.70 -9.29
CA ILE A 306 4.82 -24.82 -9.70
C ILE A 306 3.51 -25.61 -9.85
N SER A 307 3.57 -26.82 -10.42
CA SER A 307 2.41 -27.70 -10.53
C SER A 307 1.89 -28.14 -9.17
N ASP A 308 2.80 -28.50 -8.25
CA ASP A 308 2.43 -28.89 -6.88
C ASP A 308 1.82 -27.69 -6.12
N ILE A 309 2.39 -26.50 -6.20
CA ILE A 309 1.81 -25.30 -5.57
C ILE A 309 0.36 -25.11 -6.04
N ARG A 310 0.07 -25.25 -7.34
CA ARG A 310 -1.29 -25.16 -7.87
C ARG A 310 -2.20 -26.25 -7.29
N LYS A 311 -1.70 -27.48 -7.18
CA LYS A 311 -2.44 -28.62 -6.58
C LYS A 311 -2.80 -28.32 -5.12
N TYR A 312 -1.82 -27.87 -4.33
CA TYR A 312 -2.02 -27.58 -2.91
C TYR A 312 -2.87 -26.31 -2.69
N ASP A 313 -2.87 -25.35 -3.61
CA ASP A 313 -3.80 -24.23 -3.60
C ASP A 313 -5.25 -24.72 -3.77
N ALA A 314 -5.51 -25.61 -4.72
CA ALA A 314 -6.84 -26.22 -4.90
C ALA A 314 -7.27 -27.01 -3.66
N LEU A 315 -6.38 -27.84 -3.09
CA LEU A 315 -6.66 -28.61 -1.87
C LEU A 315 -6.96 -27.72 -0.66
N SER A 316 -6.23 -26.62 -0.50
CA SER A 316 -6.45 -25.67 0.59
C SER A 316 -7.81 -24.94 0.52
N LYS A 317 -8.40 -24.87 -0.68
CA LYS A 317 -9.73 -24.31 -0.95
C LYS A 317 -10.85 -25.38 -0.93
N GLY A 318 -10.51 -26.62 -0.55
CA GLY A 318 -11.48 -27.73 -0.47
C GLY A 318 -11.79 -28.42 -1.80
N TYR A 319 -11.03 -28.15 -2.86
CA TYR A 319 -11.17 -28.87 -4.13
C TYR A 319 -10.37 -30.19 -4.08
N GLY A 320 -11.06 -31.32 -4.14
CA GLY A 320 -10.47 -32.68 -4.09
C GLY A 320 -10.80 -33.40 -2.77
N ALA A 321 -10.75 -34.76 -2.80
CA ALA A 321 -11.25 -35.57 -1.71
C ALA A 321 -10.60 -35.30 -0.36
N ASN A 322 -11.40 -35.13 0.69
CA ASN A 322 -11.14 -35.33 2.13
C ASN A 322 -9.77 -34.90 2.70
N ALA A 323 -9.08 -33.94 2.08
CA ALA A 323 -7.86 -33.40 2.66
C ALA A 323 -8.22 -32.53 3.86
N THR A 324 -7.88 -32.99 5.05
CA THR A 324 -7.84 -32.10 6.21
C THR A 324 -6.75 -31.06 5.93
N GLU A 325 -7.05 -29.79 6.09
CA GLU A 325 -6.11 -28.66 5.92
C GLU A 325 -4.82 -28.79 6.78
N LYS A 326 -4.83 -29.76 7.68
CA LYS A 326 -3.72 -30.05 8.59
C LYS A 326 -2.66 -30.87 7.87
N GLY A 327 -1.47 -30.32 7.72
CA GLY A 327 -0.31 -31.00 7.11
C GLY A 327 -0.04 -30.63 5.65
N LEU A 328 -0.95 -29.91 4.96
CA LEU A 328 -0.80 -29.57 3.54
C LEU A 328 0.49 -28.75 3.26
N LEU A 329 0.82 -27.80 4.13
CA LEU A 329 2.03 -26.99 3.95
C LEU A 329 3.30 -27.85 4.09
N ARG A 330 3.38 -28.69 5.10
CA ARG A 330 4.54 -29.57 5.31
C ARG A 330 4.69 -30.59 4.17
N GLU A 331 3.59 -31.11 3.68
CA GLU A 331 3.60 -32.02 2.52
C GLU A 331 4.12 -31.31 1.27
N LEU A 332 3.64 -30.09 0.99
CA LEU A 332 4.18 -29.27 -0.11
C LEU A 332 5.67 -28.99 0.07
N ILE A 333 6.10 -28.58 1.27
CA ILE A 333 7.53 -28.31 1.55
C ILE A 333 8.38 -29.57 1.37
N TYR A 334 7.86 -30.73 1.76
CA TYR A 334 8.52 -32.00 1.48
C TYR A 334 8.70 -32.24 -0.03
N HIS A 335 7.65 -32.04 -0.84
CA HIS A 335 7.73 -32.17 -2.29
C HIS A 335 8.68 -31.17 -2.96
N ILE A 336 8.81 -29.97 -2.41
CA ILE A 336 9.75 -28.96 -2.90
C ILE A 336 11.19 -29.41 -2.64
N LEU A 337 11.46 -29.93 -1.44
CA LEU A 337 12.81 -30.28 -1.00
C LEU A 337 13.32 -31.61 -1.58
N HIS A 338 12.46 -32.52 -1.93
CA HIS A 338 12.76 -33.86 -2.46
C HIS A 338 12.30 -34.03 -3.90
#